data_0f67ed598bbd87f1f1676af0b5f10a89
#
_entry.id   0f67ed598bbd87f1f1676af0b5f10a89
#
_cell.length_a   1.000
_cell.length_b   1.000
_cell.length_c   1.000
_cell.angle_alpha   90.00
_cell.angle_beta   90.00
_cell.angle_gamma   90.00
#
_symmetry.space_group_name_H-M   'P 1'
#
loop_
_entity.id
_entity.type
_entity.pdbx_description
1 polymer ?
#
loop_
_entity_poly.entity_id
_entity_poly.type
_entity_poly.pdbx_seq_one_letter_code
_entity_poly.pdbx_strand_id
1 'polypeptide(L)'
;MDTAKMMTDAYNMQKAIEGEIVEVEENGIKITIGGDLKIKQISINDKEDDILKNAVNSSIRKAQEMQVLKMKEIVDLDNVS
;
A
#
# COMPACT_ATOMS: atom_id res chain seq x y z
N MET A 1 -29.97 9.80 8.77
CA MET A 1 -28.80 8.93 8.67
C MET A 1 -27.86 9.26 9.81
N ASP A 2 -27.47 8.25 10.56
CA ASP A 2 -26.64 8.46 11.75
C ASP A 2 -25.17 8.60 11.35
N THR A 3 -24.55 9.74 11.70
CA THR A 3 -23.15 10.04 11.38
C THR A 3 -22.21 8.97 11.97
N ALA A 4 -22.50 8.52 13.19
CA ALA A 4 -21.69 7.49 13.85
C ALA A 4 -21.71 6.17 13.08
N LYS A 5 -22.85 5.80 12.50
CA LYS A 5 -22.98 4.59 11.69
C LYS A 5 -22.17 4.70 10.41
N MET A 6 -22.17 5.87 9.75
CA MET A 6 -21.36 6.10 8.55
C MET A 6 -19.87 5.95 8.83
N MET A 7 -19.40 6.48 9.96
CA MET A 7 -17.99 6.37 10.34
C MET A 7 -17.60 4.92 10.63
N THR A 8 -18.49 4.17 11.30
CA THR A 8 -18.26 2.76 11.58
C THR A 8 -18.20 1.94 10.29
N ASP A 9 -19.12 2.20 9.36
CA ASP A 9 -19.14 1.50 8.07
C ASP A 9 -17.88 1.80 7.25
N ALA A 10 -17.43 3.05 7.21
CA ALA A 10 -16.21 3.44 6.51
C ALA A 10 -14.98 2.75 7.12
N TYR A 11 -14.90 2.67 8.44
CA TYR A 11 -13.81 1.99 9.14
C TYR A 11 -13.81 0.49 8.82
N ASN A 12 -14.98 -0.14 8.83
CA ASN A 12 -15.11 -1.57 8.53
C ASN A 12 -14.73 -1.86 7.08
N MET A 13 -15.10 -0.99 6.13
CA MET A 13 -14.71 -1.12 4.74
C MET A 13 -13.20 -1.02 4.57
N GLN A 14 -12.58 -0.07 5.24
CA GLN A 14 -11.13 0.11 5.19
C GLN A 14 -10.40 -1.12 5.72
N LYS A 15 -10.87 -1.68 6.83
CA LYS A 15 -10.30 -2.91 7.39
C LYS A 15 -10.48 -4.10 6.46
N ALA A 16 -11.62 -4.20 5.80
CA ALA A 16 -11.89 -5.27 4.84
C ALA A 16 -10.93 -5.18 3.66
N ILE A 17 -10.68 -3.97 3.15
CA ILE A 17 -9.75 -3.73 2.04
C ILE A 17 -8.32 -4.09 2.46
N GLU A 18 -7.90 -3.69 3.65
CA GLU A 18 -6.57 -4.01 4.17
C GLU A 18 -6.35 -5.52 4.32
N GLY A 19 -7.41 -6.26 4.62
CA GLY A 19 -7.35 -7.70 4.75
C GLY A 19 -7.41 -8.45 3.43
N GLU A 20 -7.72 -7.78 2.32
CA GLU A 20 -7.78 -8.42 1.03
C GLU A 20 -6.38 -8.66 0.47
N ILE A 21 -6.25 -9.75 -0.29
CA ILE A 21 -4.99 -10.17 -0.86
C ILE A 21 -5.19 -10.39 -2.36
N VAL A 22 -4.29 -9.83 -3.15
CA VAL A 22 -4.23 -10.04 -4.60
C VAL A 22 -2.98 -10.83 -4.92
N GLU A 23 -3.12 -11.85 -5.75
CA GLU A 23 -2.01 -12.69 -6.16
C GLU A 23 -1.84 -12.59 -7.67
N VAL A 24 -0.60 -12.32 -8.10
CA VAL A 24 -0.25 -12.22 -9.52
C VAL A 24 0.89 -13.19 -9.81
N GLU A 25 0.76 -13.95 -10.90
CA GLU A 25 1.80 -14.88 -11.31
C GLU A 25 2.11 -14.66 -12.79
N GLU A 26 3.37 -14.37 -13.11
CA GLU A 26 3.85 -14.18 -14.47
C GLU A 26 5.28 -14.70 -14.60
N ASN A 27 5.52 -15.51 -15.62
CA ASN A 27 6.86 -15.99 -15.97
C ASN A 27 7.63 -16.61 -14.79
N GLY A 28 6.92 -17.38 -13.96
CA GLY A 28 7.52 -18.03 -12.80
C GLY A 28 7.69 -17.14 -11.58
N ILE A 29 7.23 -15.89 -11.66
CA ILE A 29 7.27 -14.95 -10.54
C ILE A 29 5.86 -14.82 -9.96
N LYS A 30 5.72 -15.07 -8.67
CA LYS A 30 4.46 -14.97 -7.96
C LYS A 30 4.56 -13.89 -6.90
N ILE A 31 3.65 -12.94 -6.93
CA ILE A 31 3.63 -11.83 -6.00
C ILE A 31 2.28 -11.78 -5.30
N THR A 32 2.32 -11.76 -3.97
CA THR A 32 1.12 -11.59 -3.15
C THR A 32 1.18 -10.21 -2.52
N ILE A 33 0.17 -9.37 -2.81
CA ILE A 33 0.08 -8.02 -2.29
C ILE A 33 -1.19 -7.86 -1.48
N GLY A 34 -1.12 -7.17 -0.36
CA GLY A 34 -2.29 -6.86 0.44
C GLY A 34 -2.99 -5.59 -0.01
N GLY A 35 -4.25 -5.41 0.42
CA GLY A 35 -4.99 -4.19 0.16
C GLY A 35 -4.38 -2.95 0.80
N ASP A 36 -3.47 -3.14 1.76
CA ASP A 36 -2.66 -2.07 2.36
C ASP A 36 -1.46 -1.67 1.48
N LEU A 37 -1.36 -2.20 0.26
CA LEU A 37 -0.27 -1.96 -0.70
C LEU A 37 1.10 -2.47 -0.21
N LYS A 38 1.09 -3.44 0.69
CA LYS A 38 2.32 -4.10 1.14
C LYS A 38 2.46 -5.46 0.48
N ILE A 39 3.66 -5.74 -0.02
CA ILE A 39 3.98 -7.05 -0.57
C ILE A 39 4.07 -8.04 0.59
N LYS A 40 3.25 -9.07 0.54
CA LYS A 40 3.23 -10.11 1.57
C LYS A 40 4.24 -11.23 1.27
N GLN A 41 4.41 -11.54 -0.02
CA GLN A 41 5.28 -12.63 -0.44
C GLN A 41 5.70 -12.42 -1.89
N ILE A 42 6.97 -12.74 -2.18
CA ILE A 42 7.47 -12.84 -3.55
C ILE A 42 8.15 -14.20 -3.68
N SER A 43 7.72 -14.97 -4.69
CA SER A 43 8.35 -16.26 -5.01
C SER A 43 8.84 -16.22 -6.45
N ILE A 44 10.04 -16.75 -6.68
CA ILE A 44 10.62 -16.89 -8.00
C ILE A 44 10.90 -18.37 -8.20
N ASN A 45 10.22 -18.98 -9.20
CA ASN A 45 10.32 -20.42 -9.47
C ASN A 45 10.07 -21.26 -8.20
N ASP A 46 8.98 -20.92 -7.50
CA ASP A 46 8.53 -21.61 -6.26
C ASP A 46 9.44 -21.40 -5.04
N LYS A 47 10.40 -20.48 -5.11
CA LYS A 47 11.25 -20.14 -3.97
C LYS A 47 10.93 -18.73 -3.47
N GLU A 48 10.65 -18.62 -2.18
CA GLU A 48 10.41 -17.32 -1.55
C GLU A 48 11.68 -16.48 -1.55
N ASP A 49 11.53 -15.18 -1.83
CA ASP A 49 12.63 -14.23 -1.80
C ASP A 49 12.26 -13.06 -0.88
N ASP A 50 12.62 -13.18 0.38
CA ASP A 50 12.35 -12.17 1.40
C ASP A 50 13.19 -10.91 1.19
N ILE A 51 14.38 -11.04 0.64
CA ILE A 51 15.25 -9.90 0.37
C ILE A 51 14.60 -9.01 -0.68
N LEU A 52 14.11 -9.60 -1.77
CA LEU A 52 13.41 -8.88 -2.81
C LEU A 52 12.10 -8.27 -2.28
N LYS A 53 11.34 -9.03 -1.51
CA LYS A 53 10.11 -8.54 -0.87
C LYS A 53 10.39 -7.28 -0.04
N ASN A 54 11.41 -7.33 0.80
CA ASN A 54 11.76 -6.21 1.67
C ASN A 54 12.23 -4.99 0.87
N ALA A 55 13.01 -5.21 -0.19
CA ALA A 55 13.48 -4.13 -1.06
C ALA A 55 12.32 -3.44 -1.77
N VAL A 56 11.37 -4.20 -2.30
CA VAL A 56 10.19 -3.65 -2.96
C VAL A 56 9.33 -2.86 -1.97
N ASN A 57 9.08 -3.41 -0.79
CA ASN A 57 8.31 -2.72 0.25
C ASN A 57 8.99 -1.41 0.68
N SER A 58 10.30 -1.40 0.81
CA SER A 58 11.05 -0.19 1.12
C SER A 58 10.91 0.86 0.02
N SER A 59 10.93 0.44 -1.23
CA SER A 59 10.76 1.34 -2.37
C SER A 59 9.38 1.97 -2.37
N ILE A 60 8.34 1.18 -2.12
CA ILE A 60 6.95 1.68 -2.05
C ILE A 60 6.82 2.70 -0.92
N ARG A 61 7.37 2.40 0.26
CA ARG A 61 7.32 3.31 1.39
C ARG A 61 8.01 4.63 1.10
N LYS A 62 9.20 4.58 0.48
CA LYS A 62 9.94 5.79 0.11
C LYS A 62 9.18 6.63 -0.91
N ALA A 63 8.53 5.99 -1.87
CA ALA A 63 7.70 6.68 -2.85
C ALA A 63 6.52 7.39 -2.18
N GLN A 64 5.88 6.73 -1.23
CA GLN A 64 4.78 7.32 -0.46
C GLN A 64 5.25 8.51 0.38
N GLU A 65 6.42 8.40 1.01
CA GLU A 65 7.03 9.50 1.76
C GLU A 65 7.31 10.69 0.85
N MET A 66 7.82 10.43 -0.35
CA MET A 66 8.09 11.49 -1.32
C MET A 66 6.79 12.19 -1.75
N GLN A 67 5.72 11.45 -1.95
CA GLN A 67 4.41 12.04 -2.28
C GLN A 67 3.92 12.98 -1.18
N VAL A 68 4.05 12.58 0.07
CA VAL A 68 3.66 13.41 1.21
C VAL A 68 4.50 14.69 1.26
N LEU A 69 5.81 14.58 1.08
CA LEU A 69 6.71 15.74 1.07
C LEU A 69 6.36 16.70 -0.07
N LYS A 70 6.06 16.18 -1.26
CA LYS A 70 5.67 17.01 -2.41
C LYS A 70 4.34 17.73 -2.15
N MET A 71 3.39 17.03 -1.59
CA MET A 71 2.10 17.65 -1.23
C MET A 71 2.28 18.75 -0.20
N LYS A 72 3.16 18.54 0.78
CA LYS A 72 3.47 19.54 1.80
C LYS A 72 4.14 20.77 1.20
N GLU A 73 5.07 20.60 0.26
CA GLU A 73 5.71 21.71 -0.45
C GLU A 73 4.69 22.56 -1.22
N ILE A 74 3.73 21.91 -1.89
CA ILE A 74 2.68 22.60 -2.63
C ILE A 74 1.81 23.43 -1.68
N VAL A 75 1.43 22.87 -0.54
CA VAL A 75 0.62 23.57 0.46
C VAL A 75 1.38 24.78 1.03
N ASP A 76 2.67 24.63 1.32
CA ASP A 76 3.51 25.71 1.82
C ASP A 76 3.62 26.86 0.79
N LEU A 77 3.75 26.54 -0.50
CA LEU A 77 3.78 27.53 -1.57
C LEU A 77 2.46 28.30 -1.66
N ASP A 78 1.33 27.62 -1.51
CA ASP A 78 0.02 28.25 -1.52
C ASP A 78 -0.17 29.18 -0.33
N ASN A 79 0.42 28.88 0.81
CA ASN A 79 0.31 29.69 2.00
C ASN A 79 1.21 30.94 1.98
N VAL A 80 2.20 30.98 1.11
CA VAL A 80 3.15 32.10 1.02
C VAL A 80 2.63 33.22 0.13
N SER A 81 1.62 32.96 -0.68
CA SER A 81 1.05 33.96 -1.59
C SER A 81 0.14 34.98 -0.90
#